data_85ebed30392398fe955a086b8bc21bc3
#
_entry.id   85ebed30392398fe955a086b8bc21bc3
#
_cell.length_a   1.000
_cell.length_b   1.000
_cell.length_c   1.000
_cell.angle_alpha   90.00
_cell.angle_beta   90.00
_cell.angle_gamma   90.00
#
_symmetry.space_group_name_H-M   'P 1'
#
loop_
_entity.id
_entity.type
_entity.pdbx_description
1 polymer ?
#
loop_
_entity_poly.entity_id
_entity_poly.type
_entity_poly.pdbx_seq_one_letter_code
_entity_poly.pdbx_strand_id
1 'polypeptide(L)'
;MGIPSMRILVAALTLLGLSVTPLSATELRVYSGGAPQETLKLPAPEFEKTTGHRVAFTFAVVGAIRQRLEAGEKADVVLLPAPLIDALEQAGKIRPGSRSRLTRVGIAVVVRAGAPKPDVSTPEAVRAALMQARSITHADPQATPGGRHIAGLLKQWDITDTPQRRITPKSAISGGAELIANGEVDIGLYLLSEVLTVKGVAVAGMLPPALQNYIVYAGAVLADSPAPEPAAEFIRFVADPSREQQWKTTGFESISQAK
;
A
#
# COMPACT_ATOMS: atom_id res chain seq x y z
N MET A 1 6.60 -84.63 38.43
CA MET A 1 6.74 -84.18 37.05
C MET A 1 5.94 -82.87 36.91
N GLY A 2 6.58 -81.79 37.02
CA GLY A 2 5.94 -80.47 37.01
C GLY A 2 6.11 -79.75 35.66
N ILE A 3 5.01 -79.21 35.19
CA ILE A 3 4.94 -78.47 33.92
C ILE A 3 5.20 -76.96 34.23
N PRO A 4 6.13 -76.26 33.56
CA PRO A 4 6.34 -74.86 33.85
C PRO A 4 5.34 -73.96 33.10
N SER A 5 4.74 -73.05 33.82
CA SER A 5 3.81 -72.04 33.32
C SER A 5 4.54 -70.93 32.55
N MET A 6 4.22 -70.83 31.26
CA MET A 6 4.72 -69.77 30.37
C MET A 6 3.95 -68.47 30.59
N ARG A 7 4.63 -67.44 31.14
CA ARG A 7 4.11 -66.07 31.33
C ARG A 7 4.24 -65.31 30.02
N ILE A 8 3.10 -65.02 29.37
CA ILE A 8 3.05 -64.16 28.19
C ILE A 8 3.11 -62.69 28.65
N LEU A 9 4.21 -62.02 28.32
CA LEU A 9 4.41 -60.59 28.54
C LEU A 9 3.74 -59.82 27.38
N VAL A 10 2.57 -59.20 27.63
CA VAL A 10 1.89 -58.33 26.67
C VAL A 10 2.52 -56.93 26.79
N ALA A 11 3.36 -56.56 25.84
CA ALA A 11 3.90 -55.23 25.72
C ALA A 11 2.81 -54.32 25.13
N ALA A 12 2.24 -53.43 25.92
CA ALA A 12 1.32 -52.38 25.46
C ALA A 12 2.12 -51.26 24.77
N LEU A 13 2.06 -51.24 23.44
CA LEU A 13 2.62 -50.19 22.61
C LEU A 13 1.67 -48.96 22.63
N THR A 14 1.96 -47.99 23.48
CA THR A 14 1.24 -46.71 23.53
C THR A 14 1.62 -45.87 22.29
N LEU A 15 0.78 -45.87 21.25
CA LEU A 15 0.88 -44.89 20.16
C LEU A 15 0.52 -43.51 20.71
N LEU A 16 1.53 -42.65 20.92
CA LEU A 16 1.34 -41.20 21.05
C LEU A 16 0.86 -40.69 19.68
N GLY A 17 -0.45 -40.56 19.50
CA GLY A 17 -1.03 -39.86 18.35
C GLY A 17 -0.67 -38.38 18.45
N LEU A 18 0.27 -37.89 17.62
CA LEU A 18 0.40 -36.48 17.35
C LEU A 18 -0.93 -36.02 16.73
N SER A 19 -1.75 -35.35 17.53
CA SER A 19 -2.93 -34.64 17.05
C SER A 19 -2.43 -33.41 16.27
N VAL A 20 -2.27 -33.56 14.96
CA VAL A 20 -2.12 -32.44 14.05
C VAL A 20 -3.47 -31.72 14.04
N THR A 21 -3.63 -30.67 14.86
CA THR A 21 -4.78 -29.79 14.74
C THR A 21 -4.76 -29.20 13.34
N PRO A 22 -5.82 -29.39 12.54
CA PRO A 22 -5.88 -28.74 11.23
C PRO A 22 -5.81 -27.23 11.46
N LEU A 23 -4.83 -26.57 10.87
CA LEU A 23 -4.74 -25.12 10.83
C LEU A 23 -6.02 -24.64 10.12
N SER A 24 -6.95 -24.06 10.89
CA SER A 24 -8.22 -23.60 10.35
C SER A 24 -7.95 -22.48 9.34
N ALA A 25 -8.37 -22.69 8.10
CA ALA A 25 -8.29 -21.67 7.07
C ALA A 25 -9.04 -20.40 7.54
N THR A 26 -8.35 -19.27 7.57
CA THR A 26 -8.90 -17.98 8.01
C THR A 26 -8.93 -17.03 6.82
N GLU A 27 -10.01 -16.27 6.64
CA GLU A 27 -10.04 -15.16 5.71
C GLU A 27 -9.62 -13.88 6.43
N LEU A 28 -8.48 -13.32 6.01
CA LEU A 28 -7.93 -12.06 6.51
C LEU A 28 -8.51 -10.88 5.74
N ARG A 29 -9.16 -9.96 6.44
CA ARG A 29 -9.64 -8.69 5.88
C ARG A 29 -8.51 -7.66 5.93
N VAL A 30 -7.95 -7.33 4.78
CA VAL A 30 -6.80 -6.43 4.64
C VAL A 30 -7.26 -5.12 4.04
N TYR A 31 -7.22 -4.05 4.84
CA TYR A 31 -7.54 -2.69 4.40
C TYR A 31 -6.28 -1.94 4.04
N SER A 32 -6.21 -1.42 2.82
CA SER A 32 -5.02 -0.74 2.32
C SER A 32 -5.35 0.56 1.60
N GLY A 33 -4.44 1.53 1.69
CA GLY A 33 -4.41 2.64 0.75
C GLY A 33 -4.26 2.15 -0.70
N GLY A 34 -4.60 2.99 -1.68
CA GLY A 34 -4.54 2.61 -3.10
C GLY A 34 -3.12 2.34 -3.61
N ALA A 35 -2.12 3.06 -3.12
CA ALA A 35 -0.76 2.95 -3.64
C ALA A 35 -0.17 1.53 -3.60
N PRO A 36 -0.35 0.70 -2.53
CA PRO A 36 0.16 -0.67 -2.51
C PRO A 36 -0.69 -1.69 -3.27
N GLN A 37 -1.80 -1.31 -3.89
CA GLN A 37 -2.79 -2.23 -4.46
C GLN A 37 -2.16 -3.25 -5.42
N GLU A 38 -1.44 -2.79 -6.43
CA GLU A 38 -0.86 -3.70 -7.42
C GLU A 38 0.26 -4.56 -6.84
N THR A 39 1.03 -4.01 -5.90
CA THR A 39 2.09 -4.78 -5.23
C THR A 39 1.53 -5.90 -4.36
N LEU A 40 0.49 -5.62 -3.58
CA LEU A 40 -0.08 -6.59 -2.63
C LEU A 40 -0.80 -7.76 -3.30
N LYS A 41 -1.32 -7.54 -4.50
CA LYS A 41 -1.94 -8.62 -5.31
C LYS A 41 -0.92 -9.68 -5.78
N LEU A 42 0.35 -9.30 -5.93
CA LEU A 42 1.38 -10.21 -6.45
C LEU A 42 1.71 -11.36 -5.48
N PRO A 43 2.01 -11.10 -4.17
CA PRO A 43 2.36 -12.14 -3.21
C PRO A 43 1.15 -12.87 -2.61
N ALA A 44 -0.06 -12.34 -2.72
CA ALA A 44 -1.23 -12.92 -2.06
C ALA A 44 -1.52 -14.38 -2.44
N PRO A 45 -1.47 -14.81 -3.72
CA PRO A 45 -1.70 -16.22 -4.07
C PRO A 45 -0.65 -17.17 -3.48
N GLU A 46 0.59 -16.72 -3.34
CA GLU A 46 1.66 -17.50 -2.72
C GLU A 46 1.42 -17.65 -1.21
N PHE A 47 1.05 -16.55 -0.54
CA PHE A 47 0.68 -16.58 0.87
C PHE A 47 -0.49 -17.54 1.12
N GLU A 48 -1.56 -17.44 0.34
CA GLU A 48 -2.72 -18.31 0.46
C GLU A 48 -2.38 -19.80 0.25
N LYS A 49 -1.51 -20.09 -0.73
CA LYS A 49 -1.06 -21.45 -1.02
C LYS A 49 -0.19 -22.03 0.10
N THR A 50 0.69 -21.20 0.70
CA THR A 50 1.66 -21.70 1.69
C THR A 50 1.07 -21.81 3.08
N THR A 51 0.11 -20.95 3.44
CA THR A 51 -0.47 -20.91 4.79
C THR A 51 -1.86 -21.53 4.89
N GLY A 52 -2.56 -21.69 3.76
CA GLY A 52 -3.97 -22.10 3.74
C GLY A 52 -4.95 -20.98 4.13
N HIS A 53 -4.47 -19.81 4.52
CA HIS A 53 -5.31 -18.63 4.79
C HIS A 53 -5.73 -17.96 3.49
N ARG A 54 -6.80 -17.17 3.50
CA ARG A 54 -7.26 -16.35 2.38
C ARG A 54 -7.07 -14.88 2.70
N VAL A 55 -6.92 -14.03 1.67
CA VAL A 55 -6.74 -12.59 1.83
C VAL A 55 -7.81 -11.83 1.05
N ALA A 56 -8.70 -11.17 1.78
CA ALA A 56 -9.72 -10.30 1.23
C ALA A 56 -9.27 -8.84 1.32
N PHE A 57 -8.88 -8.25 0.19
CA PHE A 57 -8.42 -6.86 0.13
C PHE A 57 -9.57 -5.88 -0.02
N THR A 58 -9.50 -4.79 0.74
CA THR A 58 -10.25 -3.56 0.52
C THR A 58 -9.27 -2.42 0.24
N PHE A 59 -9.23 -1.98 -1.03
CA PHE A 59 -8.42 -0.83 -1.44
C PHE A 59 -9.29 0.41 -1.56
N ALA A 60 -8.86 1.50 -0.96
CA ALA A 60 -9.54 2.79 -1.07
C ALA A 60 -8.57 3.95 -0.84
N VAL A 61 -9.04 5.18 -1.08
CA VAL A 61 -8.31 6.38 -0.68
C VAL A 61 -8.11 6.38 0.83
N VAL A 62 -6.92 6.75 1.29
CA VAL A 62 -6.50 6.64 2.70
C VAL A 62 -7.50 7.27 3.67
N GLY A 63 -8.08 8.44 3.31
CA GLY A 63 -9.12 9.10 4.11
C GLY A 63 -10.37 8.25 4.27
N ALA A 64 -10.79 7.52 3.23
CA ALA A 64 -11.96 6.63 3.29
C ALA A 64 -11.68 5.41 4.17
N ILE A 65 -10.47 4.82 4.10
CA ILE A 65 -10.09 3.73 5.02
C ILE A 65 -10.16 4.21 6.46
N ARG A 66 -9.61 5.40 6.75
CA ARG A 66 -9.69 5.98 8.09
C ARG A 66 -11.12 6.10 8.59
N GLN A 67 -12.02 6.67 7.78
CA GLN A 67 -13.43 6.85 8.13
C GLN A 67 -14.12 5.51 8.42
N ARG A 68 -13.86 4.46 7.62
CA ARG A 68 -14.40 3.11 7.85
C ARG A 68 -13.95 2.54 9.20
N LEU A 69 -12.66 2.65 9.54
CA LEU A 69 -12.12 2.18 10.81
C LEU A 69 -12.68 2.98 12.01
N GLU A 70 -12.85 4.30 11.84
CA GLU A 70 -13.49 5.16 12.86
C GLU A 70 -14.96 4.80 13.07
N ALA A 71 -15.67 4.42 12.00
CA ALA A 71 -17.05 3.92 12.05
C ALA A 71 -17.18 2.51 12.64
N GLY A 72 -16.06 1.85 13.00
CA GLY A 72 -16.06 0.52 13.62
C GLY A 72 -16.09 -0.64 12.62
N GLU A 73 -15.84 -0.39 11.34
CA GLU A 73 -15.73 -1.45 10.34
C GLU A 73 -14.52 -2.34 10.67
N LYS A 74 -14.72 -3.67 10.59
CA LYS A 74 -13.74 -4.66 11.04
C LYS A 74 -12.75 -5.00 9.95
N ALA A 75 -11.46 -4.94 10.28
CA ALA A 75 -10.38 -5.46 9.48
C ALA A 75 -9.38 -6.22 10.37
N ASP A 76 -8.53 -7.04 9.79
CA ASP A 76 -7.50 -7.78 10.50
C ASP A 76 -6.14 -7.10 10.35
N VAL A 77 -5.86 -6.60 9.15
CA VAL A 77 -4.64 -5.91 8.80
C VAL A 77 -4.95 -4.57 8.17
N VAL A 78 -4.14 -3.57 8.49
CA VAL A 78 -4.11 -2.28 7.79
C VAL A 78 -2.74 -2.02 7.21
N LEU A 79 -2.69 -1.54 5.94
CA LEU A 79 -1.47 -1.09 5.26
C LEU A 79 -1.69 0.36 4.80
N LEU A 80 -1.11 1.30 5.54
CA LEU A 80 -1.41 2.72 5.43
C LEU A 80 -0.12 3.56 5.53
N PRO A 81 -0.15 4.85 5.15
CA PRO A 81 0.94 5.78 5.47
C PRO A 81 1.30 5.75 6.95
N ALA A 82 2.59 5.67 7.25
CA ALA A 82 3.10 5.48 8.61
C ALA A 82 2.51 6.44 9.65
N PRO A 83 2.33 7.76 9.38
CA PRO A 83 1.70 8.67 10.35
C PRO A 83 0.25 8.30 10.72
N LEU A 84 -0.48 7.64 9.81
CA LEU A 84 -1.83 7.18 10.13
C LEU A 84 -1.81 5.91 11.00
N ILE A 85 -0.85 5.01 10.75
CA ILE A 85 -0.62 3.87 11.66
C ILE A 85 -0.25 4.37 13.05
N ASP A 86 0.62 5.41 13.16
CA ASP A 86 0.98 6.03 14.44
C ASP A 86 -0.26 6.58 15.18
N ALA A 87 -1.15 7.26 14.46
CA ALA A 87 -2.39 7.79 15.05
C ALA A 87 -3.34 6.66 15.52
N LEU A 88 -3.46 5.58 14.74
CA LEU A 88 -4.26 4.40 15.13
C LEU A 88 -3.66 3.69 16.35
N GLU A 89 -2.33 3.61 16.44
CA GLU A 89 -1.62 3.02 17.59
C GLU A 89 -1.84 3.86 18.86
N GLN A 90 -1.71 5.18 18.78
CA GLN A 90 -2.02 6.10 19.88
C GLN A 90 -3.48 6.02 20.34
N ALA A 91 -4.40 5.74 19.41
CA ALA A 91 -5.81 5.51 19.71
C ALA A 91 -6.11 4.08 20.24
N GLY A 92 -5.09 3.25 20.47
CA GLY A 92 -5.25 1.87 20.97
C GLY A 92 -5.88 0.91 19.95
N LYS A 93 -5.94 1.28 18.68
CA LYS A 93 -6.56 0.47 17.61
C LYS A 93 -5.60 -0.52 16.95
N ILE A 94 -4.32 -0.45 17.26
CA ILE A 94 -3.29 -1.35 16.74
C ILE A 94 -2.82 -2.29 17.86
N ARG A 95 -2.64 -3.57 17.52
CA ARG A 95 -2.06 -4.57 18.43
C ARG A 95 -0.60 -4.19 18.71
N PRO A 96 -0.19 -4.05 19.98
CA PRO A 96 1.18 -3.69 20.34
C PRO A 96 2.22 -4.62 19.71
N GLY A 97 3.29 -4.04 19.15
CA GLY A 97 4.38 -4.78 18.52
C GLY A 97 4.07 -5.38 17.15
N SER A 98 2.87 -5.18 16.58
CA SER A 98 2.51 -5.71 15.26
C SER A 98 2.89 -4.81 14.09
N ARG A 99 3.31 -3.57 14.38
CA ARG A 99 3.69 -2.61 13.35
C ARG A 99 4.96 -3.02 12.62
N SER A 100 4.95 -2.96 11.31
CA SER A 100 6.12 -3.15 10.44
C SER A 100 6.18 -2.04 9.40
N ARG A 101 7.35 -1.41 9.25
CA ARG A 101 7.61 -0.50 8.12
C ARG A 101 7.86 -1.35 6.89
N LEU A 102 7.22 -1.02 5.77
CA LEU A 102 7.27 -1.84 4.55
C LEU A 102 8.16 -1.21 3.49
N THR A 103 7.83 0.01 3.06
CA THR A 103 8.39 0.62 1.87
C THR A 103 8.07 2.10 1.81
N ARG A 104 8.59 2.81 0.81
CA ARG A 104 8.23 4.19 0.52
C ARG A 104 7.95 4.38 -0.97
N VAL A 105 7.18 5.39 -1.32
CA VAL A 105 6.90 5.77 -2.69
C VAL A 105 6.97 7.28 -2.85
N GLY A 106 7.58 7.73 -3.95
CA GLY A 106 7.69 9.13 -4.31
C GLY A 106 6.58 9.57 -5.28
N ILE A 107 6.48 10.87 -5.48
CA ILE A 107 5.54 11.51 -6.41
C ILE A 107 6.21 11.64 -7.78
N ALA A 108 5.47 11.26 -8.81
CA ALA A 108 5.84 11.39 -10.22
C ALA A 108 4.97 12.43 -10.90
N VAL A 109 5.54 13.07 -11.92
CA VAL A 109 4.83 13.87 -12.91
C VAL A 109 4.47 12.96 -14.06
N VAL A 110 3.20 12.96 -14.45
CA VAL A 110 2.66 12.09 -15.49
C VAL A 110 1.90 12.89 -16.55
N VAL A 111 1.93 12.38 -17.77
CA VAL A 111 1.24 12.91 -18.94
C VAL A 111 0.54 11.79 -19.68
N ARG A 112 -0.29 12.10 -20.67
CA ARG A 112 -0.86 11.10 -21.56
C ARG A 112 0.24 10.35 -22.33
N ALA A 113 0.10 9.05 -22.50
CA ALA A 113 1.01 8.26 -23.32
C ALA A 113 1.07 8.82 -24.76
N GLY A 114 2.28 9.00 -25.28
CA GLY A 114 2.54 9.62 -26.58
C GLY A 114 2.55 11.16 -26.59
N ALA A 115 2.15 11.82 -25.51
CA ALA A 115 2.32 13.27 -25.40
C ALA A 115 3.79 13.64 -25.13
N PRO A 116 4.25 14.84 -25.52
CA PRO A 116 5.57 15.35 -25.17
C PRO A 116 5.74 15.35 -23.63
N LYS A 117 6.85 14.80 -23.17
CA LYS A 117 7.19 14.81 -21.73
C LYS A 117 7.86 16.13 -21.38
N PRO A 118 7.31 16.89 -20.42
CA PRO A 118 7.98 18.10 -19.94
C PRO A 118 9.28 17.75 -19.21
N ASP A 119 10.23 18.66 -19.18
CA ASP A 119 11.36 18.58 -18.28
C ASP A 119 10.87 18.78 -16.84
N VAL A 120 11.27 17.88 -15.96
CA VAL A 120 10.96 17.90 -14.53
C VAL A 120 12.20 17.60 -13.67
N SER A 121 13.39 17.82 -14.23
CA SER A 121 14.68 17.50 -13.60
C SER A 121 15.04 18.44 -12.45
N THR A 122 14.51 19.68 -12.45
CA THR A 122 14.76 20.68 -11.40
C THR A 122 13.44 21.25 -10.86
N PRO A 123 13.44 21.87 -9.68
CA PRO A 123 12.27 22.59 -9.16
C PRO A 123 11.71 23.63 -10.11
N GLU A 124 12.59 24.38 -10.78
CA GLU A 124 12.24 25.44 -11.74
C GLU A 124 11.58 24.84 -12.98
N ALA A 125 12.10 23.70 -13.48
CA ALA A 125 11.55 22.98 -14.62
C ALA A 125 10.15 22.44 -14.31
N VAL A 126 9.95 21.83 -13.12
CA VAL A 126 8.62 21.39 -12.66
C VAL A 126 7.65 22.57 -12.59
N ARG A 127 8.06 23.69 -11.97
CA ARG A 127 7.24 24.90 -11.89
C ARG A 127 6.87 25.39 -13.29
N ALA A 128 7.83 25.49 -14.21
CA ALA A 128 7.60 25.94 -15.59
C ALA A 128 6.62 25.02 -16.33
N ALA A 129 6.78 23.69 -16.21
CA ALA A 129 5.88 22.73 -16.82
C ALA A 129 4.43 22.88 -16.31
N LEU A 130 4.25 23.06 -14.99
CA LEU A 130 2.93 23.28 -14.40
C LEU A 130 2.33 24.63 -14.77
N MET A 131 3.14 25.66 -14.91
CA MET A 131 2.68 26.99 -15.36
C MET A 131 2.24 27.00 -16.84
N GLN A 132 2.84 26.17 -17.68
CA GLN A 132 2.47 26.04 -19.11
C GLN A 132 1.25 25.15 -19.33
N ALA A 133 0.95 24.25 -18.39
CA ALA A 133 -0.19 23.34 -18.50
C ALA A 133 -1.52 24.10 -18.43
N ARG A 134 -2.45 23.75 -19.31
CA ARG A 134 -3.82 24.26 -19.29
C ARG A 134 -4.71 23.53 -18.27
N SER A 135 -4.29 22.34 -17.91
CA SER A 135 -5.03 21.52 -16.96
C SER A 135 -4.08 20.65 -16.14
N ILE A 136 -4.33 20.63 -14.82
CA ILE A 136 -3.53 19.92 -13.83
C ILE A 136 -4.47 19.07 -12.99
N THR A 137 -4.07 17.83 -12.72
CA THR A 137 -4.73 16.99 -11.71
C THR A 137 -3.70 16.47 -10.71
N HIS A 138 -4.14 16.23 -9.51
CA HIS A 138 -3.32 15.63 -8.46
C HIS A 138 -4.20 14.92 -7.44
N ALA A 139 -3.60 14.10 -6.58
CA ALA A 139 -4.32 13.45 -5.51
C ALA A 139 -5.08 14.46 -4.63
N ASP A 140 -6.26 14.08 -4.16
CA ASP A 140 -7.11 14.94 -3.33
C ASP A 140 -6.38 15.36 -2.03
N PRO A 141 -6.20 16.67 -1.77
CA PRO A 141 -5.51 17.17 -0.58
C PRO A 141 -6.30 16.91 0.72
N GLN A 142 -7.61 16.76 0.65
CA GLN A 142 -8.43 16.43 1.82
C GLN A 142 -8.30 14.95 2.22
N ALA A 143 -7.97 14.09 1.26
CA ALA A 143 -7.99 12.65 1.44
C ALA A 143 -6.60 12.01 1.55
N THR A 144 -5.54 12.66 1.05
CA THR A 144 -4.22 12.04 0.96
C THR A 144 -3.06 12.94 1.39
N PRO A 145 -1.99 12.38 1.99
CA PRO A 145 -0.77 13.14 2.30
C PRO A 145 -0.08 13.71 1.05
N GLY A 146 0.00 12.91 -0.03
CA GLY A 146 0.60 13.35 -1.30
C GLY A 146 -0.16 14.53 -1.91
N GLY A 147 -1.50 14.47 -1.87
CA GLY A 147 -2.35 15.58 -2.33
C GLY A 147 -2.12 16.86 -1.55
N ARG A 148 -2.01 16.78 -0.21
CA ARG A 148 -1.68 17.96 0.63
C ARG A 148 -0.33 18.56 0.27
N HIS A 149 0.68 17.74 0.03
CA HIS A 149 2.01 18.20 -0.38
C HIS A 149 1.95 18.94 -1.71
N ILE A 150 1.31 18.36 -2.74
CA ILE A 150 1.19 19.00 -4.05
C ILE A 150 0.39 20.29 -3.99
N ALA A 151 -0.73 20.32 -3.28
CA ALA A 151 -1.51 21.56 -3.08
C ALA A 151 -0.68 22.63 -2.40
N GLY A 152 0.21 22.27 -1.47
CA GLY A 152 1.17 23.18 -0.84
C GLY A 152 2.17 23.78 -1.86
N LEU A 153 2.73 22.96 -2.75
CA LEU A 153 3.63 23.41 -3.81
C LEU A 153 2.94 24.35 -4.81
N LEU A 154 1.74 23.99 -5.26
CA LEU A 154 0.94 24.85 -6.16
C LEU A 154 0.65 26.20 -5.53
N LYS A 155 0.26 26.21 -4.24
CA LYS A 155 0.04 27.44 -3.48
C LYS A 155 1.32 28.27 -3.35
N GLN A 156 2.45 27.66 -3.02
CA GLN A 156 3.75 28.33 -2.91
C GLN A 156 4.19 29.00 -4.21
N TRP A 157 3.82 28.41 -5.36
CA TRP A 157 4.17 28.93 -6.69
C TRP A 157 3.11 29.81 -7.31
N ASP A 158 2.04 30.10 -6.59
CA ASP A 158 0.91 30.91 -7.06
C ASP A 158 0.21 30.29 -8.30
N ILE A 159 0.25 28.96 -8.39
CA ILE A 159 -0.43 28.19 -9.42
C ILE A 159 -1.85 27.89 -8.96
N THR A 160 -2.80 28.65 -9.49
CA THR A 160 -4.21 28.60 -9.09
C THR A 160 -5.11 28.20 -10.26
N ASP A 161 -6.34 27.81 -9.94
CA ASP A 161 -7.39 27.60 -10.93
C ASP A 161 -7.77 28.95 -11.56
N THR A 162 -7.81 29.00 -12.88
CA THR A 162 -8.13 30.21 -13.66
C THR A 162 -8.91 29.82 -14.91
N PRO A 163 -9.52 30.78 -15.66
CA PRO A 163 -10.15 30.47 -16.95
C PRO A 163 -9.22 29.79 -17.96
N GLN A 164 -7.90 30.03 -17.88
CA GLN A 164 -6.88 29.49 -18.78
C GLN A 164 -6.23 28.23 -18.24
N ARG A 165 -6.40 27.91 -16.94
CA ARG A 165 -5.84 26.72 -16.28
C ARG A 165 -6.84 26.14 -15.31
N ARG A 166 -7.24 24.89 -15.56
CA ARG A 166 -8.09 24.13 -14.64
C ARG A 166 -7.23 23.26 -13.72
N ILE A 167 -7.50 23.31 -12.42
CA ILE A 167 -6.93 22.39 -11.44
C ILE A 167 -8.05 21.52 -10.89
N THR A 168 -7.94 20.20 -11.10
CA THR A 168 -8.96 19.22 -10.68
C THR A 168 -8.33 18.21 -9.73
N PRO A 169 -8.39 18.44 -8.39
CA PRO A 169 -7.94 17.43 -7.43
C PRO A 169 -8.82 16.19 -7.52
N LYS A 170 -8.23 15.05 -7.88
CA LYS A 170 -8.91 13.77 -7.98
C LYS A 170 -7.88 12.64 -7.82
N SER A 171 -8.10 11.74 -6.86
CA SER A 171 -7.16 10.62 -6.62
C SER A 171 -7.03 9.73 -7.84
N ALA A 172 -5.81 9.21 -8.10
CA ALA A 172 -5.52 8.36 -9.25
C ALA A 172 -6.49 7.17 -9.32
N ILE A 173 -6.64 6.45 -8.20
CA ILE A 173 -7.53 5.27 -8.08
C ILE A 173 -9.04 5.59 -8.14
N SER A 174 -9.40 6.88 -8.18
CA SER A 174 -10.79 7.34 -8.28
C SER A 174 -11.06 8.04 -9.62
N GLY A 175 -10.28 7.75 -10.64
CA GLY A 175 -10.45 8.28 -11.99
C GLY A 175 -9.55 9.47 -12.32
N GLY A 176 -8.61 9.86 -11.44
CA GLY A 176 -7.68 10.96 -11.73
C GLY A 176 -6.66 10.60 -12.81
N ALA A 177 -6.20 9.35 -12.83
CA ALA A 177 -5.28 8.85 -13.86
C ALA A 177 -5.98 8.71 -15.23
N GLU A 178 -7.25 8.34 -15.24
CA GLU A 178 -8.06 8.24 -16.46
C GLU A 178 -8.26 9.59 -17.17
N LEU A 179 -8.38 10.69 -16.42
CA LEU A 179 -8.44 12.05 -17.01
C LEU A 179 -7.20 12.35 -17.86
N ILE A 180 -6.03 11.87 -17.42
CA ILE A 180 -4.78 12.02 -18.17
C ILE A 180 -4.75 11.06 -19.36
N ALA A 181 -5.08 9.79 -19.14
CA ALA A 181 -5.09 8.77 -20.19
C ALA A 181 -6.00 9.16 -21.36
N ASN A 182 -7.15 9.76 -21.08
CA ASN A 182 -8.13 10.23 -22.08
C ASN A 182 -7.74 11.58 -22.71
N GLY A 183 -6.72 12.29 -22.17
CA GLY A 183 -6.30 13.60 -22.66
C GLY A 183 -7.19 14.76 -22.21
N GLU A 184 -8.02 14.55 -21.20
CA GLU A 184 -8.85 15.60 -20.58
C GLU A 184 -8.01 16.53 -19.70
N VAL A 185 -6.87 16.03 -19.21
CA VAL A 185 -5.92 16.77 -18.39
C VAL A 185 -4.50 16.62 -18.94
N ASP A 186 -3.77 17.72 -18.99
CA ASP A 186 -2.42 17.79 -19.58
C ASP A 186 -1.37 17.13 -18.66
N ILE A 187 -1.38 17.42 -17.37
CA ILE A 187 -0.38 16.98 -16.38
C ILE A 187 -1.04 16.47 -15.11
N GLY A 188 -0.52 15.35 -14.60
CA GLY A 188 -0.87 14.81 -13.29
C GLY A 188 0.33 14.68 -12.34
N LEU A 189 0.07 14.78 -11.04
CA LEU A 189 1.05 14.54 -9.97
C LEU A 189 0.50 13.51 -9.00
N TYR A 190 1.10 12.32 -9.01
CA TYR A 190 0.62 11.16 -8.26
C TYR A 190 1.77 10.34 -7.68
N LEU A 191 1.47 9.50 -6.71
CA LEU A 191 2.43 8.48 -6.29
C LEU A 191 2.74 7.56 -7.48
N LEU A 192 4.03 7.27 -7.70
CA LEU A 192 4.47 6.48 -8.86
C LEU A 192 3.72 5.15 -8.96
N SER A 193 3.52 4.46 -7.84
CA SER A 193 2.83 3.17 -7.80
C SER A 193 1.35 3.21 -8.21
N GLU A 194 0.69 4.37 -8.11
CA GLU A 194 -0.71 4.52 -8.51
C GLU A 194 -0.89 4.72 -10.02
N VAL A 195 0.18 5.05 -10.75
CA VAL A 195 0.10 5.43 -12.17
C VAL A 195 1.00 4.60 -13.08
N LEU A 196 1.98 3.90 -12.52
CA LEU A 196 2.98 3.16 -13.30
C LEU A 196 2.37 2.09 -14.22
N THR A 197 1.29 1.46 -13.78
CA THR A 197 0.60 0.38 -14.50
C THR A 197 -0.65 0.84 -15.25
N VAL A 198 -0.99 2.14 -15.16
CA VAL A 198 -2.20 2.68 -15.81
C VAL A 198 -1.96 2.82 -17.31
N LYS A 199 -2.75 2.11 -18.10
CA LYS A 199 -2.71 2.23 -19.57
C LYS A 199 -3.09 3.64 -20.01
N GLY A 200 -2.38 4.16 -21.01
CA GLY A 200 -2.64 5.51 -21.53
C GLY A 200 -1.96 6.64 -20.74
N VAL A 201 -1.25 6.32 -19.66
CA VAL A 201 -0.44 7.27 -18.89
C VAL A 201 1.05 7.00 -19.12
N ALA A 202 1.85 8.05 -19.20
CA ALA A 202 3.31 7.99 -19.26
C ALA A 202 3.94 8.83 -18.15
N VAL A 203 4.93 8.28 -17.47
CA VAL A 203 5.73 8.98 -16.47
C VAL A 203 6.69 9.92 -17.21
N ALA A 204 6.60 11.23 -16.95
CA ALA A 204 7.56 12.23 -17.41
C ALA A 204 8.84 12.19 -16.58
N GLY A 205 8.71 12.05 -15.26
CA GLY A 205 9.81 11.90 -14.31
C GLY A 205 9.29 11.93 -12.87
N MET A 206 10.19 11.63 -11.93
CA MET A 206 9.94 11.84 -10.49
C MET A 206 10.08 13.32 -10.16
N LEU A 207 9.40 13.79 -9.11
CA LEU A 207 9.74 15.10 -8.56
C LEU A 207 11.22 15.13 -8.13
N PRO A 208 11.95 16.23 -8.41
CA PRO A 208 13.33 16.36 -7.97
C PRO A 208 13.43 16.32 -6.44
N PRO A 209 14.58 15.92 -5.87
CA PRO A 209 14.75 15.70 -4.42
C PRO A 209 14.29 16.85 -3.54
N ALA A 210 14.50 18.10 -4.00
CA ALA A 210 14.10 19.31 -3.26
C ALA A 210 12.56 19.49 -3.16
N LEU A 211 11.81 18.88 -4.05
CA LEU A 211 10.33 18.92 -4.07
C LEU A 211 9.70 17.58 -3.66
N GLN A 212 10.52 16.51 -3.60
CA GLN A 212 10.00 15.18 -3.36
C GLN A 212 9.47 15.03 -1.94
N ASN A 213 8.33 14.36 -1.83
CA ASN A 213 7.79 13.91 -0.56
C ASN A 213 7.51 12.41 -0.64
N TYR A 214 8.34 11.62 0.01
CA TYR A 214 8.16 10.18 0.08
C TYR A 214 7.09 9.81 1.11
N ILE A 215 6.13 9.04 0.67
CA ILE A 215 5.13 8.45 1.56
C ILE A 215 5.64 7.08 2.00
N VAL A 216 5.97 6.96 3.28
CA VAL A 216 6.34 5.68 3.91
C VAL A 216 5.08 4.92 4.27
N TYR A 217 4.99 3.67 3.82
CA TYR A 217 3.91 2.75 4.19
C TYR A 217 4.34 1.81 5.29
N ALA A 218 3.42 1.52 6.19
CA ALA A 218 3.56 0.53 7.24
C ALA A 218 2.33 -0.40 7.27
N GLY A 219 2.54 -1.61 7.74
CA GLY A 219 1.48 -2.57 8.04
C GLY A 219 1.32 -2.73 9.55
N ALA A 220 0.11 -3.01 10.01
CA ALA A 220 -0.16 -3.32 11.40
C ALA A 220 -1.40 -4.21 11.55
N VAL A 221 -1.45 -5.01 12.62
CA VAL A 221 -2.62 -5.80 13.01
C VAL A 221 -3.55 -4.95 13.85
N LEU A 222 -4.85 -4.96 13.56
CA LEU A 222 -5.83 -4.28 14.39
C LEU A 222 -5.99 -4.98 15.75
N ALA A 223 -6.19 -4.19 16.81
CA ALA A 223 -6.25 -4.69 18.19
C ALA A 223 -7.41 -5.67 18.41
N ASP A 224 -8.51 -5.50 17.68
CA ASP A 224 -9.72 -6.32 17.76
C ASP A 224 -9.84 -7.37 16.64
N SER A 225 -8.73 -7.67 15.94
CA SER A 225 -8.69 -8.76 14.97
C SER A 225 -8.96 -10.11 15.66
N PRO A 226 -9.90 -10.92 15.15
CA PRO A 226 -10.12 -12.29 15.64
C PRO A 226 -9.03 -13.27 15.20
N ALA A 227 -8.14 -12.88 14.28
CA ALA A 227 -7.08 -13.72 13.71
C ALA A 227 -5.70 -13.02 13.77
N PRO A 228 -5.22 -12.61 14.97
CA PRO A 228 -4.04 -11.78 15.08
C PRO A 228 -2.74 -12.47 14.65
N GLU A 229 -2.60 -13.79 14.84
CA GLU A 229 -1.42 -14.55 14.44
C GLU A 229 -1.32 -14.69 12.92
N PRO A 230 -2.35 -15.13 12.17
CA PRO A 230 -2.38 -15.11 10.70
C PRO A 230 -2.19 -13.70 10.12
N ALA A 231 -2.78 -12.67 10.75
CA ALA A 231 -2.61 -11.28 10.35
C ALA A 231 -1.16 -10.80 10.48
N ALA A 232 -0.49 -11.14 11.58
CA ALA A 232 0.92 -10.84 11.78
C ALA A 232 1.82 -11.63 10.83
N GLU A 233 1.46 -12.86 10.50
CA GLU A 233 2.14 -13.68 9.49
C GLU A 233 2.07 -13.03 8.11
N PHE A 234 0.90 -12.54 7.71
CA PHE A 234 0.74 -11.81 6.46
C PHE A 234 1.61 -10.55 6.40
N ILE A 235 1.69 -9.77 7.49
CA ILE A 235 2.55 -8.59 7.54
C ILE A 235 4.02 -8.98 7.38
N ARG A 236 4.50 -10.01 8.09
CA ARG A 236 5.88 -10.52 7.95
C ARG A 236 6.15 -10.99 6.52
N PHE A 237 5.20 -11.68 5.92
CA PHE A 237 5.30 -12.19 4.56
C PHE A 237 5.47 -11.08 3.53
N VAL A 238 4.67 -10.01 3.58
CA VAL A 238 4.79 -8.88 2.64
C VAL A 238 5.97 -7.97 2.95
N ALA A 239 6.48 -7.98 4.19
CA ALA A 239 7.65 -7.22 4.64
C ALA A 239 8.98 -7.96 4.40
N ASP A 240 8.94 -9.21 3.97
CA ASP A 240 10.15 -10.02 3.78
C ASP A 240 11.10 -9.37 2.77
N PRO A 241 12.41 -9.23 3.07
CA PRO A 241 13.38 -8.64 2.16
C PRO A 241 13.45 -9.30 0.78
N SER A 242 13.13 -10.59 0.66
CA SER A 242 13.08 -11.29 -0.63
C SER A 242 12.02 -10.71 -1.59
N ARG A 243 11.05 -9.97 -1.07
CA ARG A 243 9.99 -9.31 -1.85
C ARG A 243 10.31 -7.88 -2.27
N GLU A 244 11.50 -7.38 -1.92
CA GLU A 244 11.92 -6.02 -2.28
C GLU A 244 11.79 -5.76 -3.79
N GLN A 245 12.12 -6.75 -4.62
CA GLN A 245 11.98 -6.61 -6.08
C GLN A 245 10.51 -6.45 -6.50
N GLN A 246 9.56 -7.12 -5.86
CA GLN A 246 8.13 -6.95 -6.16
C GLN A 246 7.67 -5.51 -5.85
N TRP A 247 8.12 -4.94 -4.73
CA TRP A 247 7.86 -3.54 -4.40
C TRP A 247 8.48 -2.59 -5.42
N LYS A 248 9.72 -2.82 -5.85
CA LYS A 248 10.41 -1.98 -6.84
C LYS A 248 9.73 -1.99 -8.21
N THR A 249 9.28 -3.15 -8.69
CA THR A 249 8.61 -3.25 -10.01
C THR A 249 7.29 -2.51 -10.07
N THR A 250 6.69 -2.22 -8.93
CA THR A 250 5.43 -1.45 -8.84
C THR A 250 5.65 0.00 -8.40
N GLY A 251 6.90 0.50 -8.43
CA GLY A 251 7.22 1.90 -8.21
C GLY A 251 7.54 2.30 -6.77
N PHE A 252 7.74 1.32 -5.88
CA PHE A 252 8.18 1.60 -4.52
C PHE A 252 9.71 1.52 -4.39
N GLU A 253 10.21 2.10 -3.31
CA GLU A 253 11.63 2.08 -2.94
C GLU A 253 11.81 1.47 -1.56
N SER A 254 12.95 0.80 -1.35
CA SER A 254 13.32 0.28 -0.04
C SER A 254 13.53 1.40 0.98
N ILE A 255 13.11 1.16 2.23
CA ILE A 255 13.32 2.12 3.33
C ILE A 255 14.79 2.15 3.76
N SER A 256 15.56 1.07 3.52
CA SER A 256 16.98 0.99 3.89
C SER A 256 17.87 1.97 3.14
N GLN A 257 17.40 2.58 2.05
CA GLN A 257 18.14 3.56 1.25
C GLN A 257 17.89 5.03 1.67
N ALA A 258 17.11 5.27 2.71
CA ALA A 258 16.91 6.60 3.27
C ALA A 258 18.06 6.95 4.23
N LYS A 259 19.15 7.52 3.69
CA LYS A 259 20.13 8.28 4.46
C LYS A 259 19.67 9.73 4.56
#